data_0899bf86bb72ec2b7d3713ba5d59e778
#
_entry.id   0899bf86bb72ec2b7d3713ba5d59e778
#
_cell.length_a   1.000
_cell.length_b   1.000
_cell.length_c   1.000
_cell.angle_alpha   90.00
_cell.angle_beta   90.00
_cell.angle_gamma   90.00
#
_symmetry.space_group_name_H-M   'P 1'
#
loop_
_entity.id
_entity.type
_entity.pdbx_description
1 polymer ?
#
loop_
_entity_poly.entity_id
_entity_poly.type
_entity_poly.pdbx_seq_one_letter_code
_entity_poly.pdbx_strand_id
1 'polypeptide(L)'
;MQVIVLGAGTIGVTTAYFLAKNGAEVTVLEQNQDSSLGCSLANGSQLSYSHIEPWSEKTIANFLFSCFGITSYASFCDFNNKEFYRWLLAFYKNSFNEISYQNSANLLNLTMLSKITLQEIIADEPSLEFDHQQNGILHFYRTKKQLDHALKKAEFYQKIRPDYQILNTEQCLSYEPTLLKLFEQKKLAGGILFSQDESGNSKLFTQQLTKICQEKYRVNFLYNTQIHNLLNNREKITGIHTDQGVFVADKYVCCLGAYAHNLLKGINIDTQIYPIKGYSLSIKCNQQYLAPQTSLTDNQNKLVFSRIGNIFRVAGTFEMSGLNHNNKKSHLSFLSQQTQKTFSHFGQIDKAEKWYGFRPFRPCGLPLIKQSEQYSNLLLNIGHGPLGWTLACGSAKKLSDIILV
;
A
#
# COMPACT_ATOMS: atom_id res chain seq x y z
N MET A 1 -2.96 17.33 -25.15
CA MET A 1 -2.10 16.12 -25.07
C MET A 1 -2.95 14.95 -24.60
N GLN A 2 -2.95 13.88 -25.39
CA GLN A 2 -3.67 12.65 -25.06
C GLN A 2 -2.78 11.73 -24.21
N VAL A 3 -3.33 11.22 -23.10
CA VAL A 3 -2.60 10.34 -22.19
C VAL A 3 -3.42 9.09 -21.87
N ILE A 4 -2.80 7.92 -22.02
CA ILE A 4 -3.40 6.66 -21.58
C ILE A 4 -2.75 6.24 -20.27
N VAL A 5 -3.58 6.04 -19.22
CA VAL A 5 -3.18 5.50 -17.93
C VAL A 5 -3.57 4.03 -17.85
N LEU A 6 -2.61 3.16 -17.50
CA LEU A 6 -2.80 1.72 -17.41
C LEU A 6 -3.09 1.33 -15.97
N GLY A 7 -4.34 0.91 -15.69
CA GLY A 7 -4.84 0.47 -14.40
C GLY A 7 -5.61 1.55 -13.63
N ALA A 8 -6.80 1.20 -13.13
CA ALA A 8 -7.67 2.04 -12.32
C ALA A 8 -7.59 1.71 -10.80
N GLY A 9 -6.44 1.30 -10.31
CA GLY A 9 -6.15 1.28 -8.87
C GLY A 9 -5.97 2.70 -8.31
N THR A 10 -5.80 2.84 -6.99
CA THR A 10 -5.63 4.15 -6.35
C THR A 10 -4.53 4.99 -7.00
N ILE A 11 -3.39 4.38 -7.37
CA ILE A 11 -2.29 5.07 -8.06
C ILE A 11 -2.72 5.59 -9.43
N GLY A 12 -3.41 4.77 -10.22
CA GLY A 12 -3.85 5.14 -11.57
C GLY A 12 -4.90 6.24 -11.57
N VAL A 13 -5.89 6.13 -10.69
CA VAL A 13 -6.97 7.14 -10.61
C VAL A 13 -6.44 8.49 -10.09
N THR A 14 -5.58 8.48 -9.06
CA THR A 14 -4.93 9.74 -8.61
C THR A 14 -4.02 10.34 -9.68
N THR A 15 -3.34 9.51 -10.45
CA THR A 15 -2.54 9.98 -11.60
C THR A 15 -3.42 10.60 -12.68
N ALA A 16 -4.52 9.93 -13.04
CA ALA A 16 -5.49 10.44 -14.01
C ALA A 16 -6.11 11.77 -13.56
N TYR A 17 -6.43 11.91 -12.26
CA TYR A 17 -6.92 13.15 -11.67
C TYR A 17 -5.96 14.32 -11.90
N PHE A 18 -4.69 14.18 -11.54
CA PHE A 18 -3.73 15.28 -11.70
C PHE A 18 -3.46 15.60 -13.17
N LEU A 19 -3.35 14.59 -14.03
CA LEU A 19 -3.15 14.81 -15.45
C LEU A 19 -4.32 15.57 -16.09
N ALA A 20 -5.56 15.15 -15.80
CA ALA A 20 -6.75 15.79 -16.34
C ALA A 20 -6.98 17.20 -15.74
N LYS A 21 -6.75 17.38 -14.43
CA LYS A 21 -6.78 18.69 -13.77
C LYS A 21 -5.80 19.68 -14.42
N ASN A 22 -4.67 19.19 -14.90
CA ASN A 22 -3.64 19.97 -15.62
C ASN A 22 -3.88 20.04 -17.15
N GLY A 23 -5.07 19.69 -17.62
CA GLY A 23 -5.52 19.90 -19.02
C GLY A 23 -5.14 18.79 -19.99
N ALA A 24 -4.69 17.62 -19.55
CA ALA A 24 -4.54 16.47 -20.41
C ALA A 24 -5.90 15.81 -20.71
N GLU A 25 -6.06 15.28 -21.92
CA GLU A 25 -7.16 14.39 -22.30
C GLU A 25 -6.77 12.96 -21.88
N VAL A 26 -7.43 12.44 -20.83
CA VAL A 26 -7.00 11.20 -20.18
C VAL A 26 -7.99 10.06 -20.45
N THR A 27 -7.45 8.92 -20.86
CA THR A 27 -8.16 7.63 -20.92
C THR A 27 -7.49 6.65 -19.96
N VAL A 28 -8.28 5.96 -19.12
CA VAL A 28 -7.80 4.93 -18.21
C VAL A 28 -8.26 3.56 -18.69
N LEU A 29 -7.33 2.61 -18.86
CA LEU A 29 -7.63 1.22 -19.21
C LEU A 29 -7.59 0.35 -17.96
N GLU A 30 -8.67 -0.39 -17.68
CA GLU A 30 -8.78 -1.28 -16.51
C GLU A 30 -9.40 -2.63 -16.90
N GLN A 31 -8.76 -3.71 -16.47
CA GLN A 31 -9.23 -5.07 -16.77
C GLN A 31 -10.49 -5.48 -15.99
N ASN A 32 -10.74 -4.87 -14.84
CA ASN A 32 -11.92 -5.16 -14.03
C ASN A 32 -13.13 -4.31 -14.48
N GLN A 33 -14.30 -4.66 -13.96
CA GLN A 33 -15.56 -3.96 -14.24
C GLN A 33 -15.71 -2.60 -13.56
N ASP A 34 -14.80 -2.25 -12.62
CA ASP A 34 -14.81 -1.00 -11.86
C ASP A 34 -13.40 -0.67 -11.37
N SER A 35 -13.20 0.56 -10.93
CA SER A 35 -11.95 1.01 -10.30
C SER A 35 -11.75 0.38 -8.92
N SER A 36 -10.49 0.30 -8.46
CA SER A 36 -10.12 -0.17 -7.12
C SER A 36 -10.41 -1.65 -6.81
N LEU A 37 -10.66 -2.50 -7.79
CA LEU A 37 -10.94 -3.93 -7.55
C LEU A 37 -9.68 -4.80 -7.40
N GLY A 38 -8.50 -4.23 -7.57
CA GLY A 38 -7.21 -4.87 -7.32
C GLY A 38 -6.73 -4.73 -5.87
N CYS A 39 -5.45 -4.40 -5.68
CA CYS A 39 -4.81 -4.26 -4.36
C CYS A 39 -5.43 -3.17 -3.49
N SER A 40 -6.12 -2.20 -4.07
CA SER A 40 -6.79 -1.10 -3.36
C SER A 40 -8.13 -1.48 -2.73
N LEU A 41 -8.69 -2.66 -3.07
CA LEU A 41 -10.03 -3.09 -2.64
C LEU A 41 -10.15 -3.24 -1.13
N ALA A 42 -9.15 -3.88 -0.50
CA ALA A 42 -9.25 -4.24 0.91
C ALA A 42 -7.88 -4.28 1.61
N ASN A 43 -7.07 -3.26 1.40
CA ASN A 43 -5.80 -3.04 2.09
C ASN A 43 -5.99 -2.71 3.59
N GLY A 44 -4.92 -2.37 4.29
CA GLY A 44 -4.93 -2.05 5.73
C GLY A 44 -5.58 -0.73 6.11
N SER A 45 -5.99 0.09 5.13
CA SER A 45 -6.67 1.38 5.31
C SER A 45 -5.87 2.44 6.08
N GLN A 46 -4.59 2.21 6.36
CA GLN A 46 -3.70 3.16 7.01
C GLN A 46 -3.06 4.12 5.99
N LEU A 47 -3.00 5.38 6.34
CA LEU A 47 -2.21 6.44 5.73
C LEU A 47 -1.02 6.70 6.66
N SER A 48 0.00 5.85 6.53
CA SER A 48 1.14 5.76 7.47
C SER A 48 2.29 6.62 6.99
N TYR A 49 2.19 7.93 7.13
CA TYR A 49 3.22 8.88 6.68
C TYR A 49 4.52 8.76 7.47
N SER A 50 4.41 8.32 8.73
CA SER A 50 5.54 8.10 9.64
C SER A 50 6.21 6.75 9.47
N HIS A 51 5.66 5.84 8.65
CA HIS A 51 6.24 4.51 8.42
C HIS A 51 7.30 4.57 7.32
N ILE A 52 8.49 5.07 7.69
CA ILE A 52 9.62 5.28 6.79
C ILE A 52 10.66 4.16 6.84
N GLU A 53 10.48 3.19 7.71
CA GLU A 53 11.43 2.11 7.91
C GLU A 53 11.40 1.15 6.72
N PRO A 54 12.53 1.00 6.01
CA PRO A 54 12.58 0.02 4.94
C PRO A 54 12.48 -1.39 5.52
N TRP A 55 11.81 -2.24 4.83
CA TRP A 55 11.62 -3.65 5.22
C TRP A 55 12.92 -4.43 5.34
N SER A 56 14.00 -3.89 4.79
CA SER A 56 15.30 -4.52 4.67
C SER A 56 16.14 -4.56 5.94
N GLU A 57 15.81 -3.80 7.00
CA GLU A 57 16.62 -3.79 8.21
C GLU A 57 16.56 -5.12 9.00
N LYS A 58 17.73 -5.78 9.18
CA LYS A 58 17.94 -6.98 10.04
C LYS A 58 16.88 -8.08 9.92
N THR A 59 15.86 -7.84 9.12
CA THR A 59 14.70 -8.70 8.89
C THR A 59 15.09 -9.89 8.03
N ILE A 60 16.30 -9.86 7.39
CA ILE A 60 16.69 -10.95 6.50
C ILE A 60 16.89 -12.26 7.26
N ALA A 61 17.55 -12.25 8.41
CA ALA A 61 17.63 -13.47 9.21
C ALA A 61 16.24 -13.90 9.68
N ASN A 62 15.45 -12.95 10.22
CA ASN A 62 14.04 -13.22 10.62
C ASN A 62 13.17 -13.55 9.41
N PHE A 63 13.41 -12.93 8.27
CA PHE A 63 12.74 -13.19 7.02
C PHE A 63 13.11 -14.57 6.45
N LEU A 64 14.38 -14.95 6.43
CA LEU A 64 14.83 -16.30 6.08
C LEU A 64 14.30 -17.34 7.06
N PHE A 65 14.30 -17.05 8.37
CA PHE A 65 13.66 -17.93 9.37
C PHE A 65 12.14 -18.05 9.17
N SER A 66 11.47 -16.98 8.72
CA SER A 66 10.05 -17.01 8.32
C SER A 66 9.83 -17.87 7.08
N CYS A 67 10.77 -17.82 6.13
CA CYS A 67 10.75 -18.60 4.91
C CYS A 67 10.77 -20.12 5.16
N PHE A 68 11.39 -20.55 6.25
CA PHE A 68 11.42 -21.95 6.67
C PHE A 68 10.22 -22.37 7.53
N GLY A 69 9.13 -21.57 7.54
CA GLY A 69 7.89 -21.94 8.27
C GLY A 69 7.92 -21.67 9.77
N ILE A 70 8.89 -20.90 10.26
CA ILE A 70 9.09 -20.63 11.70
C ILE A 70 8.17 -19.52 12.21
N THR A 71 7.53 -18.73 11.32
CA THR A 71 6.58 -17.69 11.71
C THR A 71 5.21 -17.91 11.06
N SER A 72 4.15 -17.72 11.86
CA SER A 72 2.77 -17.96 11.41
C SER A 72 2.24 -16.88 10.45
N TYR A 73 2.92 -15.72 10.35
CA TYR A 73 2.50 -14.59 9.51
C TYR A 73 3.18 -14.52 8.14
N ALA A 74 4.19 -15.35 7.89
CA ALA A 74 4.90 -15.35 6.62
C ALA A 74 5.01 -16.75 6.04
N SER A 75 4.90 -16.89 4.74
CA SER A 75 5.12 -18.16 4.03
C SER A 75 5.84 -17.96 2.71
N PHE A 76 6.54 -18.99 2.29
CA PHE A 76 7.38 -19.05 1.12
C PHE A 76 6.94 -20.19 0.21
N CYS A 77 6.84 -19.94 -1.09
CA CYS A 77 6.33 -20.94 -2.03
C CYS A 77 6.97 -20.85 -3.44
N ASP A 78 7.92 -19.94 -3.67
CA ASP A 78 8.41 -19.62 -5.01
C ASP A 78 9.89 -20.04 -5.21
N PHE A 79 10.24 -21.23 -4.69
CA PHE A 79 11.62 -21.72 -4.67
C PHE A 79 12.26 -21.94 -6.05
N ASN A 80 11.47 -22.10 -7.10
CA ASN A 80 11.96 -22.35 -8.45
C ASN A 80 12.07 -21.07 -9.31
N ASN A 81 11.75 -19.91 -8.75
CA ASN A 81 11.72 -18.65 -9.48
C ASN A 81 13.05 -17.89 -9.39
N LYS A 82 13.80 -17.82 -10.50
CA LYS A 82 15.07 -17.07 -10.57
C LYS A 82 14.92 -15.59 -10.28
N GLU A 83 13.79 -14.96 -10.66
CA GLU A 83 13.51 -13.54 -10.40
C GLU A 83 13.37 -13.27 -8.91
N PHE A 84 12.81 -14.22 -8.16
CA PHE A 84 12.73 -14.15 -6.72
C PHE A 84 14.14 -14.07 -6.08
N TYR A 85 15.08 -14.92 -6.48
CA TYR A 85 16.43 -14.88 -5.92
C TYR A 85 17.20 -13.61 -6.31
N ARG A 86 17.01 -13.10 -7.53
CA ARG A 86 17.55 -11.79 -7.95
C ARG A 86 17.00 -10.66 -7.09
N TRP A 87 15.69 -10.67 -6.87
CA TRP A 87 15.01 -9.70 -6.00
C TRP A 87 15.53 -9.80 -4.56
N LEU A 88 15.66 -11.00 -4.01
CA LEU A 88 16.16 -11.24 -2.65
C LEU A 88 17.60 -10.75 -2.47
N LEU A 89 18.47 -10.99 -3.45
CA LEU A 89 19.84 -10.47 -3.44
C LEU A 89 19.88 -8.93 -3.49
N ALA A 90 19.04 -8.32 -4.32
CA ALA A 90 18.91 -6.86 -4.37
C ALA A 90 18.34 -6.30 -3.06
N PHE A 91 17.36 -6.97 -2.47
CA PHE A 91 16.80 -6.63 -1.16
C PHE A 91 17.87 -6.68 -0.05
N TYR A 92 18.72 -7.73 -0.06
CA TYR A 92 19.85 -7.83 0.87
C TYR A 92 20.80 -6.64 0.71
N LYS A 93 21.19 -6.29 -0.51
CA LYS A 93 22.07 -5.14 -0.77
C LYS A 93 21.47 -3.81 -0.28
N ASN A 94 20.16 -3.64 -0.33
CA ASN A 94 19.48 -2.44 0.16
C ASN A 94 19.26 -2.42 1.69
N SER A 95 19.63 -3.50 2.41
CA SER A 95 19.49 -3.58 3.87
C SER A 95 20.66 -2.97 4.66
N PHE A 96 21.72 -2.55 3.99
CA PHE A 96 22.83 -1.88 4.66
C PHE A 96 22.43 -0.51 5.18
N ASN A 97 22.89 -0.17 6.39
CA ASN A 97 22.42 0.99 7.17
C ASN A 97 22.41 2.31 6.39
N GLU A 98 23.47 2.62 5.64
CA GLU A 98 23.57 3.88 4.87
C GLU A 98 22.53 3.95 3.76
N ILE A 99 22.39 2.89 2.96
CA ILE A 99 21.42 2.80 1.86
C ILE A 99 20.00 2.82 2.43
N SER A 100 19.77 2.08 3.51
CA SER A 100 18.50 2.02 4.21
C SER A 100 18.09 3.39 4.76
N TYR A 101 19.02 4.13 5.37
CA TYR A 101 18.75 5.49 5.88
C TYR A 101 18.41 6.46 4.74
N GLN A 102 19.18 6.43 3.64
CA GLN A 102 18.89 7.29 2.49
C GLN A 102 17.53 6.96 1.84
N ASN A 103 17.20 5.68 1.72
CA ASN A 103 15.90 5.25 1.23
C ASN A 103 14.76 5.72 2.16
N SER A 104 14.97 5.67 3.49
CA SER A 104 14.01 6.19 4.47
C SER A 104 13.79 7.68 4.33
N ALA A 105 14.84 8.47 4.14
CA ALA A 105 14.74 9.92 3.94
C ALA A 105 13.96 10.25 2.65
N ASN A 106 14.25 9.55 1.56
CA ASN A 106 13.52 9.71 0.30
C ASN A 106 12.05 9.29 0.42
N LEU A 107 11.78 8.23 1.19
CA LEU A 107 10.42 7.77 1.44
C LEU A 107 9.64 8.79 2.27
N LEU A 108 10.26 9.36 3.31
CA LEU A 108 9.65 10.42 4.12
C LEU A 108 9.25 11.63 3.27
N ASN A 109 10.15 12.11 2.42
CA ASN A 109 9.83 13.23 1.54
C ASN A 109 8.61 12.93 0.67
N LEU A 110 8.49 11.71 0.16
CA LEU A 110 7.35 11.31 -0.66
C LEU A 110 6.07 11.13 0.17
N THR A 111 6.16 10.59 1.41
CA THR A 111 4.98 10.45 2.28
C THR A 111 4.45 11.81 2.72
N MET A 112 5.34 12.77 3.04
CA MET A 112 4.95 14.13 3.41
C MET A 112 4.35 14.89 2.23
N LEU A 113 4.94 14.77 1.03
CA LEU A 113 4.31 15.29 -0.19
C LEU A 113 2.91 14.68 -0.37
N SER A 114 2.77 13.37 -0.17
CA SER A 114 1.48 12.69 -0.34
C SER A 114 0.43 13.17 0.66
N LYS A 115 0.82 13.43 1.92
CA LYS A 115 -0.07 14.01 2.94
C LYS A 115 -0.59 15.38 2.51
N ILE A 116 0.32 16.27 2.14
CA ILE A 116 -0.05 17.63 1.69
C ILE A 116 -0.96 17.54 0.46
N THR A 117 -0.59 16.72 -0.51
CA THR A 117 -1.36 16.54 -1.74
C THR A 117 -2.75 15.93 -1.50
N LEU A 118 -2.90 15.01 -0.52
CA LEU A 118 -4.22 14.51 -0.14
C LEU A 118 -5.09 15.62 0.45
N GLN A 119 -4.53 16.49 1.29
CA GLN A 119 -5.23 17.64 1.85
C GLN A 119 -5.65 18.63 0.75
N GLU A 120 -4.79 18.86 -0.26
CA GLU A 120 -5.14 19.65 -1.45
C GLU A 120 -6.33 19.05 -2.20
N ILE A 121 -6.32 17.74 -2.45
CA ILE A 121 -7.45 17.06 -3.12
C ILE A 121 -8.74 17.20 -2.31
N ILE A 122 -8.70 17.02 -0.99
CA ILE A 122 -9.88 17.16 -0.11
C ILE A 122 -10.43 18.60 -0.16
N ALA A 123 -9.55 19.60 -0.20
CA ALA A 123 -9.96 21.01 -0.30
C ALA A 123 -10.56 21.36 -1.67
N ASP A 124 -10.00 20.82 -2.75
CA ASP A 124 -10.45 21.04 -4.13
C ASP A 124 -11.77 20.31 -4.46
N GLU A 125 -12.02 19.19 -3.78
CA GLU A 125 -13.13 18.27 -4.03
C GLU A 125 -13.90 17.98 -2.73
N PRO A 126 -14.69 18.94 -2.22
CA PRO A 126 -15.39 18.82 -0.92
C PRO A 126 -16.40 17.67 -0.85
N SER A 127 -16.84 17.14 -2.00
CA SER A 127 -17.72 15.97 -2.07
C SER A 127 -17.01 14.64 -1.89
N LEU A 128 -15.69 14.64 -1.75
CA LEU A 128 -14.88 13.43 -1.64
C LEU A 128 -14.97 12.85 -0.22
N GLU A 129 -15.83 11.88 -0.02
CA GLU A 129 -16.01 11.16 1.24
C GLU A 129 -15.40 9.75 1.17
N PHE A 130 -14.55 9.38 2.14
CA PHE A 130 -13.86 8.07 2.13
C PHE A 130 -13.56 7.53 3.54
N ASP A 131 -14.46 7.76 4.50
CA ASP A 131 -14.28 7.35 5.90
C ASP A 131 -12.94 7.84 6.50
N HIS A 132 -12.50 9.04 6.11
CA HIS A 132 -11.23 9.64 6.52
C HIS A 132 -11.20 9.94 8.01
N GLN A 133 -10.13 9.54 8.70
CA GLN A 133 -9.93 9.79 10.13
C GLN A 133 -8.49 10.25 10.39
N GLN A 134 -8.35 11.29 11.20
CA GLN A 134 -7.07 11.90 11.62
C GLN A 134 -6.75 11.58 13.10
N ASN A 135 -7.04 10.35 13.51
CA ASN A 135 -6.88 9.89 14.91
C ASN A 135 -5.49 9.30 15.19
N GLY A 136 -4.54 9.50 14.28
CA GLY A 136 -3.22 8.88 14.39
C GLY A 136 -3.22 7.36 14.15
N ILE A 137 -2.02 6.77 14.28
CA ILE A 137 -1.82 5.32 14.28
C ILE A 137 -1.04 4.94 15.53
N LEU A 138 -1.61 4.04 16.35
CA LEU A 138 -0.94 3.53 17.55
C LEU A 138 -0.26 2.19 17.23
N HIS A 139 1.08 2.20 17.29
CA HIS A 139 1.89 0.99 17.26
C HIS A 139 2.01 0.44 18.66
N PHE A 140 1.35 -0.66 18.97
CA PHE A 140 1.44 -1.27 20.29
C PHE A 140 2.43 -2.46 20.32
N TYR A 141 3.02 -2.67 21.50
CA TYR A 141 4.03 -3.69 21.75
C TYR A 141 3.60 -4.60 22.89
N ARG A 142 3.77 -5.90 22.69
CA ARG A 142 3.30 -6.91 23.64
C ARG A 142 4.29 -7.20 24.74
N THR A 143 5.57 -6.92 24.54
CA THR A 143 6.64 -7.14 25.50
C THR A 143 7.57 -5.93 25.60
N LYS A 144 8.15 -5.72 26.80
CA LYS A 144 9.12 -4.64 27.03
C LYS A 144 10.32 -4.72 26.06
N LYS A 145 10.83 -5.91 25.80
CA LYS A 145 11.92 -6.13 24.83
C LYS A 145 11.59 -5.59 23.44
N GLN A 146 10.34 -5.77 22.98
CA GLN A 146 9.90 -5.25 21.68
C GLN A 146 9.79 -3.72 21.69
N LEU A 147 9.24 -3.16 22.76
CA LEU A 147 9.13 -1.71 22.92
C LEU A 147 10.53 -1.07 22.97
N ASP A 148 11.44 -1.59 23.81
CA ASP A 148 12.81 -1.07 23.93
C ASP A 148 13.57 -1.14 22.58
N HIS A 149 13.36 -2.21 21.80
CA HIS A 149 13.92 -2.31 20.46
C HIS A 149 13.35 -1.25 19.51
N ALA A 150 12.04 -1.01 19.57
CA ALA A 150 11.39 0.00 18.76
C ALA A 150 11.82 1.43 19.13
N LEU A 151 12.04 1.70 20.42
CA LEU A 151 12.54 3.00 20.89
C LEU A 151 13.96 3.27 20.40
N LYS A 152 14.87 2.30 20.49
CA LYS A 152 16.23 2.42 19.92
C LYS A 152 16.20 2.68 18.41
N LYS A 153 15.26 2.08 17.71
CA LYS A 153 15.07 2.30 16.30
C LYS A 153 14.49 3.68 16.01
N ALA A 154 13.53 4.13 16.82
CA ALA A 154 12.97 5.47 16.70
C ALA A 154 14.06 6.55 16.92
N GLU A 155 14.97 6.34 17.87
CA GLU A 155 16.13 7.20 18.11
C GLU A 155 17.08 7.26 16.91
N PHE A 156 17.37 6.12 16.25
CA PHE A 156 18.19 6.08 15.04
C PHE A 156 17.62 6.95 13.90
N TYR A 157 16.29 7.00 13.77
CA TYR A 157 15.62 7.82 12.75
C TYR A 157 15.18 9.19 13.26
N GLN A 158 15.56 9.60 14.48
CA GLN A 158 15.07 10.83 15.12
C GLN A 158 15.25 12.08 14.27
N LYS A 159 16.33 12.18 13.48
CA LYS A 159 16.60 13.34 12.62
C LYS A 159 15.68 13.48 11.42
N ILE A 160 15.06 12.40 10.99
CA ILE A 160 14.20 12.36 9.80
C ILE A 160 12.76 11.92 10.10
N ARG A 161 12.50 11.42 11.32
CA ARG A 161 11.18 10.89 11.69
C ARG A 161 10.26 12.01 12.17
N PRO A 162 8.99 12.04 11.71
CA PRO A 162 7.97 12.90 12.29
C PRO A 162 7.78 12.67 13.79
N ASP A 163 7.23 13.66 14.49
CA ASP A 163 6.95 13.58 15.92
C ASP A 163 6.10 12.37 16.28
N TYR A 164 6.47 11.73 17.37
CA TYR A 164 5.74 10.59 17.93
C TYR A 164 5.67 10.71 19.46
N GLN A 165 4.69 10.04 20.06
CA GLN A 165 4.50 9.99 21.49
C GLN A 165 4.73 8.55 21.99
N ILE A 166 5.51 8.43 23.05
CA ILE A 166 5.70 7.14 23.74
C ILE A 166 4.61 7.04 24.80
N LEU A 167 3.81 5.98 24.74
CA LEU A 167 2.72 5.73 25.67
C LEU A 167 3.04 4.51 26.54
N ASN A 168 2.84 4.64 27.86
CA ASN A 168 2.83 3.50 28.76
C ASN A 168 1.53 2.68 28.57
N THR A 169 1.36 1.60 29.35
CA THR A 169 0.22 0.68 29.24
C THR A 169 -1.12 1.36 29.52
N GLU A 170 -1.18 2.18 30.57
CA GLU A 170 -2.36 2.93 31.00
C GLU A 170 -2.74 4.00 29.97
N GLN A 171 -1.74 4.71 29.44
CA GLN A 171 -1.94 5.70 28.39
C GLN A 171 -2.43 5.06 27.09
N CYS A 172 -1.87 3.87 26.71
CA CYS A 172 -2.38 3.11 25.57
C CYS A 172 -3.85 2.74 25.74
N LEU A 173 -4.25 2.29 26.95
CA LEU A 173 -5.62 1.93 27.25
C LEU A 173 -6.55 3.15 27.25
N SER A 174 -6.10 4.28 27.79
CA SER A 174 -6.87 5.54 27.76
C SER A 174 -7.08 6.05 26.34
N TYR A 175 -6.06 5.87 25.47
CA TYR A 175 -6.13 6.30 24.07
C TYR A 175 -6.98 5.34 23.22
N GLU A 176 -6.85 4.04 23.44
CA GLU A 176 -7.59 3.00 22.70
C GLU A 176 -8.13 1.91 23.68
N PRO A 177 -9.35 2.11 24.23
CA PRO A 177 -9.93 1.21 25.23
C PRO A 177 -10.15 -0.24 24.74
N THR A 178 -10.19 -0.50 23.44
CA THR A 178 -10.33 -1.87 22.92
C THR A 178 -9.11 -2.76 23.20
N LEU A 179 -8.00 -2.18 23.64
CA LEU A 179 -6.81 -2.92 24.09
C LEU A 179 -6.96 -3.51 25.53
N LEU A 180 -8.09 -3.30 26.22
CA LEU A 180 -8.37 -3.75 27.58
C LEU A 180 -7.99 -5.23 27.80
N LYS A 181 -8.36 -6.11 26.87
CA LYS A 181 -8.04 -7.55 26.97
C LYS A 181 -6.53 -7.83 27.07
N LEU A 182 -5.72 -7.12 26.29
CA LEU A 182 -4.27 -7.26 26.35
C LEU A 182 -3.70 -6.68 27.64
N PHE A 183 -4.27 -5.59 28.13
CA PHE A 183 -3.90 -4.95 29.37
C PHE A 183 -4.16 -5.88 30.56
N GLU A 184 -5.37 -6.44 30.71
CA GLU A 184 -5.74 -7.37 31.77
C GLU A 184 -4.89 -8.65 31.74
N GLN A 185 -4.54 -9.15 30.55
CA GLN A 185 -3.66 -10.31 30.40
C GLN A 185 -2.16 -10.00 30.60
N LYS A 186 -1.80 -8.74 30.91
CA LYS A 186 -0.39 -8.28 31.03
C LYS A 186 0.42 -8.55 29.74
N LYS A 187 -0.25 -8.46 28.59
CA LYS A 187 0.32 -8.64 27.25
C LYS A 187 0.39 -7.33 26.46
N LEU A 188 0.36 -6.21 27.14
CA LEU A 188 0.59 -4.87 26.61
C LEU A 188 1.74 -4.24 27.39
N ALA A 189 2.81 -3.86 26.71
CA ALA A 189 3.99 -3.24 27.33
C ALA A 189 4.06 -1.72 27.13
N GLY A 190 3.22 -1.19 26.25
CA GLY A 190 3.16 0.22 25.85
C GLY A 190 3.04 0.39 24.35
N GLY A 191 3.19 1.61 23.87
CA GLY A 191 3.02 1.94 22.47
C GLY A 191 3.81 3.15 22.00
N ILE A 192 3.84 3.34 20.69
CA ILE A 192 4.31 4.56 20.02
C ILE A 192 3.14 5.07 19.18
N LEU A 193 2.66 6.26 19.50
CA LEU A 193 1.60 6.94 18.79
C LEU A 193 2.19 7.90 17.75
N PHE A 194 1.82 7.72 16.51
CA PHE A 194 2.09 8.65 15.40
C PHE A 194 0.83 9.48 15.15
N SER A 195 0.71 10.61 15.85
CA SER A 195 -0.49 11.45 15.81
C SER A 195 -0.74 12.11 14.45
N GLN A 196 0.30 12.23 13.62
CA GLN A 196 0.21 12.81 12.28
C GLN A 196 -0.23 11.82 11.20
N ASP A 197 -0.28 10.52 11.53
CA ASP A 197 -0.78 9.48 10.64
C ASP A 197 -2.32 9.46 10.63
N GLU A 198 -2.88 8.90 9.58
CA GLU A 198 -4.32 8.95 9.31
C GLU A 198 -4.81 7.57 8.88
N SER A 199 -6.11 7.44 8.68
CA SER A 199 -6.72 6.27 8.06
C SER A 199 -7.87 6.65 7.14
N GLY A 200 -8.19 5.78 6.18
CA GLY A 200 -9.28 6.02 5.25
C GLY A 200 -9.54 4.83 4.34
N ASN A 201 -10.71 4.82 3.75
CA ASN A 201 -11.17 3.77 2.84
C ASN A 201 -10.60 3.97 1.44
N SER A 202 -9.49 3.28 1.11
CA SER A 202 -8.83 3.42 -0.19
C SER A 202 -9.73 3.04 -1.38
N LYS A 203 -10.63 2.07 -1.20
CA LYS A 203 -11.61 1.72 -2.24
C LYS A 203 -12.57 2.87 -2.49
N LEU A 204 -13.20 3.39 -1.42
CA LEU A 204 -14.18 4.46 -1.53
C LEU A 204 -13.54 5.74 -2.06
N PHE A 205 -12.36 6.11 -1.56
CA PHE A 205 -11.56 7.22 -2.11
C PHE A 205 -11.37 7.07 -3.62
N THR A 206 -10.89 5.90 -4.06
CA THR A 206 -10.60 5.68 -5.47
C THR A 206 -11.87 5.76 -6.33
N GLN A 207 -12.97 5.16 -5.89
CA GLN A 207 -14.24 5.18 -6.62
C GLN A 207 -14.86 6.58 -6.67
N GLN A 208 -14.85 7.32 -5.56
CA GLN A 208 -15.32 8.71 -5.51
C GLN A 208 -14.47 9.62 -6.41
N LEU A 209 -13.14 9.48 -6.33
CA LEU A 209 -12.23 10.25 -7.19
C LEU A 209 -12.39 9.88 -8.68
N THR A 210 -12.68 8.61 -8.99
CA THR A 210 -13.04 8.18 -10.35
C THR A 210 -14.27 8.93 -10.87
N LYS A 211 -15.32 9.02 -10.05
CA LYS A 211 -16.54 9.75 -10.40
C LYS A 211 -16.24 11.24 -10.65
N ILE A 212 -15.45 11.87 -9.78
CA ILE A 212 -15.00 13.26 -9.96
C ILE A 212 -14.22 13.41 -11.27
N CYS A 213 -13.31 12.49 -11.56
CA CYS A 213 -12.54 12.47 -12.82
C CYS A 213 -13.46 12.42 -14.05
N GLN A 214 -14.50 11.59 -14.02
CA GLN A 214 -15.46 11.46 -15.13
C GLN A 214 -16.33 12.70 -15.29
N GLU A 215 -16.95 13.17 -14.20
CA GLU A 215 -17.95 14.24 -14.22
C GLU A 215 -17.33 15.63 -14.40
N LYS A 216 -16.25 15.93 -13.69
CA LYS A 216 -15.64 17.26 -13.67
C LYS A 216 -14.51 17.42 -14.70
N TYR A 217 -13.69 16.39 -14.86
CA TYR A 217 -12.49 16.45 -15.69
C TYR A 217 -12.59 15.66 -17.00
N ARG A 218 -13.74 15.02 -17.27
CA ARG A 218 -14.04 14.28 -18.52
C ARG A 218 -13.05 13.16 -18.82
N VAL A 219 -12.49 12.54 -17.77
CA VAL A 219 -11.62 11.37 -17.93
C VAL A 219 -12.45 10.18 -18.44
N ASN A 220 -11.98 9.52 -19.48
CA ASN A 220 -12.61 8.32 -20.02
C ASN A 220 -12.07 7.07 -19.33
N PHE A 221 -12.94 6.26 -18.69
CA PHE A 221 -12.58 4.97 -18.09
C PHE A 221 -13.12 3.83 -18.93
N LEU A 222 -12.21 3.04 -19.48
CA LEU A 222 -12.53 1.83 -20.24
C LEU A 222 -12.29 0.61 -19.36
N TYR A 223 -13.36 0.13 -18.78
CA TYR A 223 -13.38 -1.08 -17.95
C TYR A 223 -13.46 -2.35 -18.79
N ASN A 224 -13.20 -3.52 -18.16
CA ASN A 224 -13.17 -4.82 -18.83
C ASN A 224 -12.23 -4.82 -20.05
N THR A 225 -11.14 -4.06 -19.99
CA THR A 225 -10.15 -3.90 -21.05
C THR A 225 -8.83 -4.54 -20.61
N GLN A 226 -8.55 -5.74 -21.09
CA GLN A 226 -7.35 -6.48 -20.74
C GLN A 226 -6.17 -6.04 -21.62
N ILE A 227 -5.11 -5.55 -20.97
CA ILE A 227 -3.88 -5.16 -21.65
C ILE A 227 -3.02 -6.40 -21.87
N HIS A 228 -2.62 -6.67 -23.12
CA HIS A 228 -1.78 -7.80 -23.49
C HIS A 228 -0.31 -7.40 -23.61
N ASN A 229 -0.01 -6.36 -24.38
CA ASN A 229 1.35 -5.89 -24.59
C ASN A 229 1.43 -4.42 -25.03
N LEU A 230 2.63 -3.86 -24.95
CA LEU A 230 2.98 -2.54 -25.43
C LEU A 230 3.63 -2.67 -26.80
N LEU A 231 3.05 -2.02 -27.81
CA LEU A 231 3.65 -1.90 -29.14
C LEU A 231 4.69 -0.78 -29.14
N ASN A 232 5.84 -0.97 -29.78
CA ASN A 232 6.91 0.02 -29.76
C ASN A 232 7.76 0.00 -31.05
N ASN A 233 8.48 1.09 -31.29
CA ASN A 233 9.40 1.26 -32.42
C ASN A 233 10.85 1.55 -31.98
N ARG A 234 11.29 1.03 -30.85
CA ARG A 234 12.59 1.22 -30.18
C ARG A 234 12.71 2.52 -29.37
N GLU A 235 12.11 3.64 -29.76
CA GLU A 235 12.21 4.94 -29.09
C GLU A 235 10.93 5.37 -28.41
N LYS A 236 9.80 4.87 -28.91
CA LYS A 236 8.45 5.24 -28.42
C LYS A 236 7.54 4.04 -28.35
N ILE A 237 6.59 4.10 -27.44
CA ILE A 237 5.40 3.26 -27.47
C ILE A 237 4.49 3.76 -28.57
N THR A 238 4.09 2.88 -29.49
CA THR A 238 3.22 3.20 -30.62
C THR A 238 1.76 2.83 -30.40
N GLY A 239 1.47 2.06 -29.34
CA GLY A 239 0.12 1.69 -28.95
C GLY A 239 0.08 0.67 -27.83
N ILE A 240 -1.11 0.49 -27.27
CA ILE A 240 -1.44 -0.55 -26.29
C ILE A 240 -2.34 -1.57 -26.95
N HIS A 241 -1.88 -2.81 -27.05
CA HIS A 241 -2.68 -3.92 -27.56
C HIS A 241 -3.52 -4.52 -26.42
N THR A 242 -4.82 -4.57 -26.64
CA THR A 242 -5.82 -5.09 -25.68
C THR A 242 -6.75 -6.08 -26.37
N ASP A 243 -7.63 -6.72 -25.61
CA ASP A 243 -8.74 -7.54 -26.13
C ASP A 243 -9.82 -6.73 -26.88
N GLN A 244 -9.82 -5.39 -26.71
CA GLN A 244 -10.74 -4.47 -27.40
C GLN A 244 -10.09 -3.73 -28.59
N GLY A 245 -8.86 -4.10 -28.96
CA GLY A 245 -8.12 -3.48 -30.05
C GLY A 245 -6.87 -2.73 -29.61
N VAL A 246 -6.38 -1.83 -30.45
CA VAL A 246 -5.16 -1.06 -30.19
C VAL A 246 -5.52 0.39 -29.83
N PHE A 247 -5.05 0.84 -28.68
CA PHE A 247 -5.20 2.23 -28.22
C PHE A 247 -3.92 3.01 -28.43
N VAL A 248 -4.03 4.23 -28.97
CA VAL A 248 -2.90 5.12 -29.28
C VAL A 248 -3.08 6.46 -28.57
N ALA A 249 -1.98 7.02 -28.04
CA ALA A 249 -1.94 8.33 -27.40
C ALA A 249 -0.55 8.98 -27.53
N ASP A 250 -0.43 10.24 -27.12
CA ASP A 250 0.85 10.96 -27.07
C ASP A 250 1.78 10.42 -25.98
N LYS A 251 1.21 10.07 -24.81
CA LYS A 251 1.92 9.56 -23.64
C LYS A 251 1.18 8.37 -23.01
N TYR A 252 1.95 7.50 -22.37
CA TYR A 252 1.45 6.31 -21.68
C TYR A 252 1.99 6.29 -20.25
N VAL A 253 1.12 6.00 -19.27
CA VAL A 253 1.51 5.93 -17.85
C VAL A 253 1.18 4.56 -17.30
N CYS A 254 2.19 3.81 -16.90
CA CYS A 254 2.01 2.51 -16.28
C CYS A 254 1.74 2.64 -14.77
N CYS A 255 0.52 2.23 -14.32
CA CYS A 255 0.07 2.19 -12.93
C CYS A 255 -0.43 0.80 -12.51
N LEU A 256 0.07 -0.27 -13.13
CA LEU A 256 -0.45 -1.64 -13.01
C LEU A 256 -0.03 -2.38 -11.73
N GLY A 257 0.57 -1.68 -10.74
CA GLY A 257 0.94 -2.30 -9.48
C GLY A 257 1.84 -3.54 -9.66
N ALA A 258 1.43 -4.68 -9.11
CA ALA A 258 2.20 -5.92 -9.19
C ALA A 258 2.28 -6.55 -10.59
N TYR A 259 1.35 -6.22 -11.48
CA TYR A 259 1.31 -6.72 -12.84
C TYR A 259 2.23 -5.94 -13.80
N ALA A 260 2.73 -4.78 -13.38
CA ALA A 260 3.60 -3.92 -14.18
C ALA A 260 4.89 -4.63 -14.64
N HIS A 261 5.47 -5.50 -13.78
CA HIS A 261 6.71 -6.20 -14.11
C HIS A 261 6.56 -7.06 -15.36
N ASN A 262 5.51 -7.87 -15.45
CA ASN A 262 5.32 -8.78 -16.58
C ASN A 262 5.11 -8.01 -17.90
N LEU A 263 4.30 -6.94 -17.88
CA LEU A 263 4.06 -6.12 -19.06
C LEU A 263 5.35 -5.42 -19.53
N LEU A 264 6.07 -4.79 -18.62
CA LEU A 264 7.26 -4.00 -18.93
C LEU A 264 8.47 -4.86 -19.30
N LYS A 265 8.55 -6.07 -18.76
CA LYS A 265 9.56 -7.06 -19.17
C LYS A 265 9.45 -7.42 -20.64
N GLY A 266 8.23 -7.44 -21.21
CA GLY A 266 7.98 -7.67 -22.63
C GLY A 266 8.64 -6.64 -23.56
N ILE A 267 9.00 -5.47 -23.03
CA ILE A 267 9.72 -4.39 -23.74
C ILE A 267 11.10 -4.10 -23.11
N ASN A 268 11.70 -5.09 -22.41
CA ASN A 268 13.02 -5.05 -21.81
C ASN A 268 13.22 -4.01 -20.69
N ILE A 269 12.17 -3.62 -19.98
CA ILE A 269 12.26 -2.77 -18.78
C ILE A 269 12.21 -3.67 -17.53
N ASP A 270 13.31 -3.72 -16.77
CA ASP A 270 13.37 -4.38 -15.47
C ASP A 270 12.91 -3.42 -14.36
N THR A 271 11.77 -3.70 -13.77
CA THR A 271 11.18 -2.89 -12.69
C THR A 271 11.66 -3.29 -11.30
N GLN A 272 12.27 -4.46 -11.17
CA GLN A 272 12.62 -5.10 -9.91
C GLN A 272 11.40 -5.27 -8.96
N ILE A 273 10.19 -5.33 -9.49
CA ILE A 273 8.98 -5.56 -8.69
C ILE A 273 8.80 -7.06 -8.47
N TYR A 274 8.68 -7.46 -7.20
CA TYR A 274 8.23 -8.79 -6.82
C TYR A 274 6.89 -8.70 -6.11
N PRO A 275 5.85 -9.47 -6.54
CA PRO A 275 4.54 -9.45 -5.91
C PRO A 275 4.57 -10.21 -4.58
N ILE A 276 4.25 -9.52 -3.49
CA ILE A 276 4.09 -10.13 -2.17
C ILE A 276 2.62 -10.10 -1.79
N LYS A 277 2.02 -11.28 -1.68
CA LYS A 277 0.61 -11.41 -1.34
C LYS A 277 0.37 -11.10 0.13
N GLY A 278 -0.64 -10.30 0.42
CA GLY A 278 -1.16 -10.04 1.75
C GLY A 278 -2.63 -10.38 1.84
N TYR A 279 -3.11 -10.59 3.05
CA TYR A 279 -4.49 -11.01 3.32
C TYR A 279 -5.20 -10.01 4.21
N SER A 280 -6.52 -9.92 4.08
CA SER A 280 -7.33 -9.16 5.02
C SER A 280 -8.68 -9.82 5.31
N LEU A 281 -9.24 -9.44 6.46
CA LEU A 281 -10.60 -9.74 6.88
C LEU A 281 -11.37 -8.43 7.04
N SER A 282 -12.59 -8.37 6.52
CA SER A 282 -13.53 -7.26 6.73
C SER A 282 -14.69 -7.77 7.56
N ILE A 283 -14.79 -7.30 8.78
CA ILE A 283 -15.77 -7.74 9.77
C ILE A 283 -16.80 -6.63 9.93
N LYS A 284 -18.08 -6.90 9.69
CA LYS A 284 -19.14 -5.92 9.96
C LYS A 284 -19.28 -5.69 11.46
N CYS A 285 -19.25 -4.43 11.87
CA CYS A 285 -19.48 -4.00 13.24
C CYS A 285 -20.90 -3.46 13.38
N ASN A 286 -21.74 -4.18 14.13
CA ASN A 286 -23.11 -3.75 14.40
C ASN A 286 -23.18 -2.61 15.44
N GLN A 287 -22.13 -2.49 16.26
CA GLN A 287 -21.96 -1.47 17.29
C GLN A 287 -20.62 -0.79 17.09
N GLN A 288 -20.65 0.54 16.96
CA GLN A 288 -19.44 1.31 16.61
C GLN A 288 -18.33 1.23 17.67
N TYR A 289 -18.68 1.08 18.94
CA TYR A 289 -17.72 1.00 20.04
C TYR A 289 -16.97 -0.32 20.16
N LEU A 290 -17.30 -1.35 19.37
CA LEU A 290 -16.62 -2.65 19.39
C LEU A 290 -15.35 -2.70 18.52
N ALA A 291 -15.18 -1.76 17.60
CA ALA A 291 -13.98 -1.65 16.77
C ALA A 291 -13.07 -0.53 17.28
N PRO A 292 -11.74 -0.65 17.12
CA PRO A 292 -10.81 0.41 17.48
C PRO A 292 -11.20 1.75 16.84
N GLN A 293 -11.13 2.83 17.64
CA GLN A 293 -11.35 4.19 17.11
C GLN A 293 -10.09 4.72 16.44
N THR A 294 -8.94 4.31 16.96
CA THR A 294 -7.63 4.62 16.39
C THR A 294 -7.15 3.43 15.58
N SER A 295 -6.52 3.69 14.44
CA SER A 295 -5.88 2.60 13.70
C SER A 295 -4.69 2.04 14.48
N LEU A 296 -4.58 0.71 14.55
CA LEU A 296 -3.62 0.02 15.38
C LEU A 296 -2.65 -0.81 14.54
N THR A 297 -1.38 -0.87 14.97
CA THR A 297 -0.38 -1.78 14.40
C THR A 297 0.17 -2.71 15.48
N ASP A 298 -0.06 -4.01 15.33
CA ASP A 298 0.56 -5.06 16.14
C ASP A 298 1.94 -5.41 15.55
N ASN A 299 2.98 -4.86 16.13
CA ASN A 299 4.35 -5.06 15.63
C ASN A 299 4.87 -6.50 15.81
N GLN A 300 4.31 -7.26 16.77
CA GLN A 300 4.70 -8.66 16.96
C GLN A 300 4.17 -9.56 15.85
N ASN A 301 2.90 -9.41 15.51
CA ASN A 301 2.21 -10.29 14.57
C ASN A 301 2.18 -9.71 13.15
N LYS A 302 2.71 -8.49 12.96
CA LYS A 302 2.70 -7.78 11.67
C LYS A 302 1.29 -7.60 11.10
N LEU A 303 0.38 -7.19 11.98
CA LEU A 303 -1.03 -6.95 11.65
C LEU A 303 -1.37 -5.47 11.85
N VAL A 304 -2.28 -5.00 11.02
CA VAL A 304 -2.92 -3.69 11.16
C VAL A 304 -4.42 -3.89 11.37
N PHE A 305 -4.99 -3.01 12.18
CA PHE A 305 -6.39 -3.01 12.56
C PHE A 305 -6.94 -1.60 12.33
N SER A 306 -7.94 -1.46 11.48
CA SER A 306 -8.51 -0.15 11.16
C SER A 306 -10.03 -0.23 11.14
N ARG A 307 -10.69 0.82 11.60
CA ARG A 307 -12.11 1.00 11.44
C ARG A 307 -12.39 1.87 10.22
N ILE A 308 -13.31 1.42 9.37
CA ILE A 308 -13.72 2.08 8.13
C ILE A 308 -15.25 2.09 8.13
N GLY A 309 -15.84 3.22 8.51
CA GLY A 309 -17.29 3.30 8.72
C GLY A 309 -17.77 2.21 9.69
N ASN A 310 -18.58 1.28 9.20
CA ASN A 310 -19.11 0.14 9.96
C ASN A 310 -18.35 -1.17 9.76
N ILE A 311 -17.13 -1.11 9.19
CA ILE A 311 -16.29 -2.27 8.94
C ILE A 311 -15.05 -2.20 9.83
N PHE A 312 -14.76 -3.29 10.53
CA PHE A 312 -13.48 -3.53 11.18
C PHE A 312 -12.58 -4.32 10.24
N ARG A 313 -11.53 -3.69 9.75
CA ARG A 313 -10.54 -4.27 8.85
C ARG A 313 -9.35 -4.81 9.63
N VAL A 314 -9.01 -6.07 9.38
CA VAL A 314 -7.78 -6.70 9.86
C VAL A 314 -6.96 -7.08 8.64
N ALA A 315 -5.74 -6.55 8.51
CA ALA A 315 -4.88 -6.86 7.38
C ALA A 315 -3.45 -7.19 7.85
N GLY A 316 -2.76 -8.01 7.07
CA GLY A 316 -1.39 -8.38 7.39
C GLY A 316 -0.92 -9.57 6.58
N THR A 317 0.03 -10.30 7.16
CA THR A 317 0.67 -11.50 6.60
C THR A 317 1.39 -11.28 5.27
N PHE A 318 2.28 -12.20 4.95
CA PHE A 318 3.12 -12.16 3.76
C PHE A 318 3.21 -13.55 3.16
N GLU A 319 2.88 -13.64 1.87
CA GLU A 319 3.11 -14.85 1.10
C GLU A 319 3.93 -14.50 -0.14
N MET A 320 5.11 -15.13 -0.26
CA MET A 320 6.00 -15.00 -1.40
C MET A 320 5.76 -16.17 -2.34
N SER A 321 4.83 -15.99 -3.23
CA SER A 321 4.36 -17.02 -4.17
C SER A 321 4.22 -16.48 -5.60
N GLY A 322 4.87 -15.35 -5.90
CA GLY A 322 4.64 -14.66 -7.17
C GLY A 322 3.19 -14.23 -7.33
N LEU A 323 2.69 -14.18 -8.56
CA LEU A 323 1.28 -13.89 -8.88
C LEU A 323 0.38 -15.13 -8.75
N ASN A 324 0.57 -15.94 -7.73
CA ASN A 324 -0.30 -17.10 -7.46
C ASN A 324 -1.61 -16.66 -6.82
N HIS A 325 -2.74 -16.94 -7.48
CA HIS A 325 -4.08 -16.54 -7.04
C HIS A 325 -4.74 -17.52 -6.03
N ASN A 326 -4.09 -18.62 -5.66
CA ASN A 326 -4.63 -19.57 -4.70
C ASN A 326 -4.60 -18.97 -3.28
N ASN A 327 -5.72 -19.09 -2.56
CA ASN A 327 -5.84 -18.62 -1.18
C ASN A 327 -5.26 -19.63 -0.19
N LYS A 328 -4.34 -19.19 0.68
CA LYS A 328 -3.89 -19.99 1.82
C LYS A 328 -4.80 -19.78 3.02
N LYS A 329 -5.57 -20.81 3.36
CA LYS A 329 -6.45 -20.82 4.55
C LYS A 329 -5.69 -20.53 5.86
N SER A 330 -4.42 -20.92 5.97
CA SER A 330 -3.58 -20.68 7.15
C SER A 330 -3.39 -19.21 7.47
N HIS A 331 -3.17 -18.35 6.46
CA HIS A 331 -3.03 -16.90 6.67
C HIS A 331 -4.33 -16.26 7.17
N LEU A 332 -5.47 -16.63 6.58
CA LEU A 332 -6.78 -16.15 7.02
C LEU A 332 -7.13 -16.64 8.44
N SER A 333 -6.82 -17.89 8.76
CA SER A 333 -6.98 -18.44 10.12
C SER A 333 -6.08 -17.72 11.12
N PHE A 334 -4.84 -17.38 10.74
CA PHE A 334 -3.94 -16.60 11.57
C PHE A 334 -4.52 -15.21 11.88
N LEU A 335 -5.01 -14.47 10.87
CA LEU A 335 -5.68 -13.19 11.07
C LEU A 335 -6.84 -13.32 12.07
N SER A 336 -7.72 -14.30 11.85
CA SER A 336 -8.86 -14.57 12.72
C SER A 336 -8.44 -14.83 14.17
N GLN A 337 -7.51 -15.76 14.39
CA GLN A 337 -7.02 -16.12 15.72
C GLN A 337 -6.35 -14.94 16.44
N GLN A 338 -5.52 -14.15 15.75
CA GLN A 338 -4.86 -12.99 16.38
C GLN A 338 -5.86 -11.90 16.72
N THR A 339 -6.88 -11.68 15.89
CA THR A 339 -7.96 -10.74 16.19
C THR A 339 -8.71 -11.15 17.47
N GLN A 340 -9.10 -12.42 17.57
CA GLN A 340 -9.76 -12.97 18.76
C GLN A 340 -8.89 -12.91 20.02
N LYS A 341 -7.56 -13.08 19.89
CA LYS A 341 -6.62 -12.94 21.00
C LYS A 341 -6.44 -11.49 21.45
N THR A 342 -6.60 -10.54 20.54
CA THR A 342 -6.35 -9.12 20.81
C THR A 342 -7.58 -8.40 21.36
N PHE A 343 -8.77 -8.67 20.81
CA PHE A 343 -10.01 -7.97 21.13
C PHE A 343 -11.04 -8.90 21.76
N SER A 344 -11.91 -8.36 22.63
CA SER A 344 -12.97 -9.12 23.29
C SER A 344 -14.26 -9.14 22.44
N HIS A 345 -14.65 -7.98 21.89
CA HIS A 345 -15.91 -7.79 21.18
C HIS A 345 -15.65 -6.96 19.92
N PHE A 346 -15.80 -7.58 18.75
CA PHE A 346 -15.45 -6.93 17.48
C PHE A 346 -16.31 -7.38 16.28
N GLY A 347 -17.45 -8.01 16.52
CA GLY A 347 -18.35 -8.51 15.49
C GLY A 347 -18.21 -10.00 15.19
N GLN A 348 -18.86 -10.44 14.10
CA GLN A 348 -18.95 -11.87 13.74
C GLN A 348 -17.81 -12.24 12.78
N ILE A 349 -16.70 -12.72 13.32
CA ILE A 349 -15.51 -13.05 12.54
C ILE A 349 -15.74 -14.19 11.53
N ASP A 350 -16.65 -15.12 11.83
CA ASP A 350 -16.97 -16.22 10.93
C ASP A 350 -17.66 -15.78 9.65
N LYS A 351 -18.31 -14.61 9.69
CA LYS A 351 -18.96 -13.96 8.55
C LYS A 351 -18.08 -12.90 7.89
N ALA A 352 -16.81 -12.79 8.28
CA ALA A 352 -15.89 -11.82 7.70
C ALA A 352 -15.68 -12.08 6.21
N GLU A 353 -15.71 -11.02 5.42
CA GLU A 353 -15.27 -11.07 4.03
C GLU A 353 -13.75 -11.27 3.99
N LYS A 354 -13.32 -12.26 3.22
CA LYS A 354 -11.92 -12.68 3.09
C LYS A 354 -11.37 -12.15 1.79
N TRP A 355 -10.20 -11.53 1.85
CA TRP A 355 -9.57 -10.96 0.68
C TRP A 355 -8.05 -11.16 0.69
N TYR A 356 -7.43 -11.12 -0.49
CA TYR A 356 -5.99 -11.02 -0.68
C TYR A 356 -5.65 -10.05 -1.82
N GLY A 357 -4.43 -9.50 -1.78
CA GLY A 357 -3.91 -8.67 -2.86
C GLY A 357 -2.39 -8.73 -2.93
N PHE A 358 -1.86 -8.37 -4.10
CA PHE A 358 -0.42 -8.40 -4.38
C PHE A 358 0.18 -7.03 -4.20
N ARG A 359 1.05 -6.89 -3.20
CA ARG A 359 1.84 -5.67 -2.98
C ARG A 359 3.01 -5.65 -3.96
N PRO A 360 3.19 -4.59 -4.74
CA PRO A 360 4.29 -4.46 -5.71
C PRO A 360 5.60 -4.04 -5.02
N PHE A 361 6.32 -4.96 -4.42
CA PHE A 361 7.54 -4.65 -3.68
C PHE A 361 8.74 -4.46 -4.59
N ARG A 362 9.44 -3.33 -4.43
CA ARG A 362 10.79 -3.14 -4.95
C ARG A 362 11.82 -3.33 -3.82
N PRO A 363 13.02 -3.85 -4.12
CA PRO A 363 14.02 -4.17 -3.10
C PRO A 363 14.49 -2.97 -2.27
N CYS A 364 14.50 -1.76 -2.87
CA CYS A 364 14.87 -0.52 -2.21
C CYS A 364 13.75 0.09 -1.34
N GLY A 365 12.51 -0.44 -1.44
CA GLY A 365 11.35 0.11 -0.74
C GLY A 365 10.75 1.38 -1.34
N LEU A 366 11.36 1.96 -2.37
CA LEU A 366 10.90 3.17 -3.04
C LEU A 366 10.11 2.85 -4.33
N PRO A 367 9.05 3.58 -4.64
CA PRO A 367 8.36 3.46 -5.93
C PRO A 367 9.23 3.98 -7.09
N LEU A 368 8.90 3.55 -8.28
CA LEU A 368 9.50 4.03 -9.51
C LEU A 368 8.57 5.07 -10.14
N ILE A 369 8.91 6.35 -9.96
CA ILE A 369 8.16 7.50 -10.44
C ILE A 369 9.06 8.28 -11.38
N LYS A 370 9.02 7.97 -12.68
CA LYS A 370 9.88 8.59 -13.68
C LYS A 370 9.41 8.36 -15.11
N GLN A 371 9.92 9.12 -16.05
CA GLN A 371 9.88 8.79 -17.47
C GLN A 371 10.84 7.60 -17.74
N SER A 372 10.47 6.75 -18.67
CA SER A 372 11.34 5.67 -19.14
C SER A 372 12.58 6.24 -19.83
N GLU A 373 13.72 5.63 -19.58
CA GLU A 373 14.98 5.99 -20.27
C GLU A 373 15.00 5.48 -21.71
N GLN A 374 14.26 4.40 -21.97
CA GLN A 374 14.22 3.72 -23.27
C GLN A 374 13.11 4.26 -24.18
N TYR A 375 11.97 4.65 -23.62
CA TYR A 375 10.81 5.11 -24.39
C TYR A 375 10.38 6.50 -23.94
N SER A 376 10.58 7.49 -24.81
CA SER A 376 10.40 8.93 -24.51
C SER A 376 8.96 9.33 -24.17
N ASN A 377 7.97 8.48 -24.46
CA ASN A 377 6.55 8.72 -24.19
C ASN A 377 5.95 7.75 -23.17
N LEU A 378 6.78 6.94 -22.48
CA LEU A 378 6.33 6.02 -21.43
C LEU A 378 6.76 6.55 -20.06
N LEU A 379 5.81 6.66 -19.13
CA LEU A 379 6.05 7.02 -17.74
C LEU A 379 5.66 5.88 -16.81
N LEU A 380 6.32 5.80 -15.67
CA LEU A 380 6.16 4.74 -14.69
C LEU A 380 5.74 5.34 -13.34
N ASN A 381 4.65 4.84 -12.77
CA ASN A 381 4.20 5.13 -11.41
C ASN A 381 3.83 3.81 -10.71
N ILE A 382 4.85 3.04 -10.33
CA ILE A 382 4.75 1.64 -9.94
C ILE A 382 5.65 1.30 -8.74
N GLY A 383 5.42 0.15 -8.13
CA GLY A 383 6.36 -0.40 -7.14
C GLY A 383 6.24 0.18 -5.73
N HIS A 384 5.06 0.64 -5.33
CA HIS A 384 4.79 1.31 -4.05
C HIS A 384 4.81 0.38 -2.82
N GLY A 385 4.99 -0.91 -3.00
CA GLY A 385 5.04 -1.90 -1.92
C GLY A 385 3.80 -1.87 -1.03
N PRO A 386 3.96 -1.87 0.31
CA PRO A 386 2.83 -1.84 1.25
C PRO A 386 2.22 -0.45 1.41
N LEU A 387 2.89 0.60 0.95
CA LEU A 387 2.52 2.00 1.17
C LEU A 387 1.76 2.63 0.00
N GLY A 388 1.25 1.82 -0.94
CA GLY A 388 0.57 2.33 -2.14
C GLY A 388 -0.57 3.30 -1.83
N TRP A 389 -1.36 3.06 -0.79
CA TRP A 389 -2.40 3.98 -0.35
C TRP A 389 -1.80 5.28 0.19
N THR A 390 -0.84 5.19 1.11
CA THR A 390 -0.14 6.35 1.70
C THR A 390 0.53 7.23 0.64
N LEU A 391 1.11 6.62 -0.40
CA LEU A 391 1.93 7.33 -1.39
C LEU A 391 1.16 7.79 -2.63
N ALA A 392 -0.11 7.41 -2.78
CA ALA A 392 -0.86 7.58 -4.01
C ALA A 392 -0.89 9.04 -4.51
N CYS A 393 -1.26 9.96 -3.63
CA CYS A 393 -1.42 11.37 -4.00
C CYS A 393 -0.08 12.01 -4.35
N GLY A 394 0.96 11.83 -3.51
CA GLY A 394 2.28 12.41 -3.75
C GLY A 394 2.98 11.84 -4.98
N SER A 395 2.85 10.52 -5.22
CA SER A 395 3.43 9.91 -6.42
C SER A 395 2.77 10.39 -7.71
N ALA A 396 1.44 10.56 -7.68
CA ALA A 396 0.68 11.06 -8.81
C ALA A 396 1.01 12.52 -9.13
N LYS A 397 1.07 13.39 -8.11
CA LYS A 397 1.49 14.79 -8.23
C LYS A 397 2.88 14.89 -8.83
N LYS A 398 3.85 14.17 -8.25
CA LYS A 398 5.24 14.13 -8.75
C LYS A 398 5.32 13.67 -10.20
N LEU A 399 4.55 12.65 -10.61
CA LEU A 399 4.55 12.18 -11.99
C LEU A 399 3.92 13.22 -12.93
N SER A 400 2.83 13.85 -12.52
CA SER A 400 2.18 14.91 -13.30
C SER A 400 3.14 16.08 -13.57
N ASP A 401 3.94 16.47 -12.58
CA ASP A 401 4.94 17.52 -12.74
C ASP A 401 6.04 17.14 -13.77
N ILE A 402 6.41 15.84 -13.86
CA ILE A 402 7.36 15.34 -14.89
C ILE A 402 6.77 15.40 -16.30
N ILE A 403 5.47 15.20 -16.45
CA ILE A 403 4.81 15.19 -17.79
C ILE A 403 4.66 16.59 -18.38
N LEU A 404 4.50 17.60 -17.51
CA LEU A 404 4.19 18.98 -17.92
C LEU A 404 5.43 19.82 -18.25
N VAL A 405 6.61 19.33 -17.92
CA VAL A 405 7.92 19.91 -18.30
C VAL A 405 8.35 19.34 -19.64
#